data_b814741322c421d3fcb09cf8253e2bab
#
_entry.id   b814741322c421d3fcb09cf8253e2bab
#
_cell.length_a   1.000
_cell.length_b   1.000
_cell.length_c   1.000
_cell.angle_alpha   90.00
_cell.angle_beta   90.00
_cell.angle_gamma   90.00
#
_symmetry.space_group_name_H-M   'P 1'
#
loop_
_entity.id
_entity.type
_entity.pdbx_description
1 polymer ?
#
loop_
_entity_poly.entity_id
_entity_poly.type
_entity_poly.pdbx_seq_one_letter_code
_entity_poly.pdbx_strand_id
1 'polypeptide(L)'
;MSGLKSQKVGKKWEQELLDAYYKKGYQGFKIATEISGTCFDIILIKNATVMCIEAKHIQGDKLYFKGSGLSKKQDEINHFIKHCNTNVYVFVKSDKTGIWYSSWLQLYPIFKEKGYITKEDCIPLGMERVL
;
A
#
# COMPACT_ATOMS: atom_id res chain seq x y z
N MET A 1 19.25 -7.40 11.42
CA MET A 1 19.04 -8.59 10.64
C MET A 1 17.67 -8.63 10.05
N SER A 2 16.65 -8.32 10.83
CA SER A 2 15.31 -8.23 10.31
C SER A 2 15.18 -7.24 9.15
N GLY A 3 16.02 -6.21 9.09
CA GLY A 3 15.94 -5.19 8.05
C GLY A 3 16.05 -5.73 6.63
N LEU A 4 17.08 -6.52 6.35
CA LEU A 4 17.28 -7.09 5.02
C LEU A 4 16.20 -8.08 4.66
N LYS A 5 15.78 -8.91 5.62
CA LYS A 5 14.72 -9.88 5.39
C LYS A 5 13.39 -9.18 5.12
N SER A 6 13.09 -8.13 5.90
CA SER A 6 11.87 -7.34 5.72
C SER A 6 11.84 -6.64 4.37
N GLN A 7 12.98 -6.10 3.92
CA GLN A 7 13.07 -5.45 2.61
C GLN A 7 12.82 -6.43 1.48
N LYS A 8 13.39 -7.64 1.57
CA LYS A 8 13.16 -8.66 0.54
C LYS A 8 11.70 -9.09 0.48
N VAL A 9 11.07 -9.27 1.63
CA VAL A 9 9.67 -9.64 1.72
C VAL A 9 8.78 -8.54 1.14
N GLY A 10 9.06 -7.28 1.49
CA GLY A 10 8.33 -6.14 0.96
C GLY A 10 8.46 -6.01 -0.54
N LYS A 11 9.67 -6.16 -1.08
CA LYS A 11 9.92 -6.09 -2.52
C LYS A 11 9.22 -7.22 -3.26
N LYS A 12 9.15 -8.40 -2.65
CA LYS A 12 8.43 -9.52 -3.25
C LYS A 12 6.95 -9.22 -3.37
N TRP A 13 6.35 -8.65 -2.33
CA TRP A 13 4.93 -8.25 -2.36
C TRP A 13 4.67 -7.18 -3.42
N GLU A 14 5.55 -6.18 -3.51
CA GLU A 14 5.45 -5.17 -4.57
C GLU A 14 5.47 -5.81 -5.95
N GLN A 15 6.37 -6.76 -6.18
CA GLN A 15 6.48 -7.44 -7.46
C GLN A 15 5.25 -8.28 -7.76
N GLU A 16 4.70 -8.94 -6.75
CA GLU A 16 3.45 -9.71 -6.92
C GLU A 16 2.30 -8.81 -7.39
N LEU A 17 2.20 -7.60 -6.80
CA LEU A 17 1.18 -6.63 -7.21
C LEU A 17 1.40 -6.16 -8.64
N LEU A 18 2.64 -5.82 -8.99
CA LEU A 18 2.97 -5.39 -10.34
C LEU A 18 2.61 -6.46 -11.38
N ASP A 19 2.99 -7.70 -11.12
CA ASP A 19 2.74 -8.81 -12.05
C ASP A 19 1.25 -9.07 -12.21
N ALA A 20 0.51 -9.04 -11.10
CA ALA A 20 -0.92 -9.32 -11.11
C ALA A 20 -1.68 -8.24 -11.90
N TYR A 21 -1.35 -6.98 -11.67
CA TYR A 21 -2.02 -5.89 -12.38
C TYR A 21 -1.57 -5.77 -13.83
N TYR A 22 -0.34 -6.15 -14.14
CA TYR A 22 0.11 -6.22 -15.53
C TYR A 22 -0.76 -7.15 -16.34
N LYS A 23 -1.14 -8.30 -15.78
CA LYS A 23 -2.04 -9.25 -16.45
C LYS A 23 -3.42 -8.67 -16.72
N LYS A 24 -3.81 -7.66 -15.94
CA LYS A 24 -5.08 -6.96 -16.14
C LYS A 24 -4.97 -5.76 -17.09
N GLY A 25 -3.80 -5.55 -17.66
CA GLY A 25 -3.58 -4.50 -18.64
C GLY A 25 -3.02 -3.21 -18.05
N TYR A 26 -2.58 -3.21 -16.80
CA TYR A 26 -1.96 -2.04 -16.18
C TYR A 26 -0.46 -2.00 -16.47
N GLN A 27 0.05 -0.81 -16.68
CA GLN A 27 1.49 -0.56 -16.69
C GLN A 27 1.87 -0.10 -15.28
N GLY A 28 2.87 -0.76 -14.69
CA GLY A 28 3.27 -0.48 -13.33
C GLY A 28 4.70 0.03 -13.24
N PHE A 29 4.95 0.89 -12.26
CA PHE A 29 6.26 1.47 -12.00
C PHE A 29 6.56 1.46 -10.51
N LYS A 30 7.76 1.01 -10.14
CA LYS A 30 8.24 1.13 -8.77
C LYS A 30 8.82 2.53 -8.58
N ILE A 31 8.57 3.10 -7.41
CA ILE A 31 9.08 4.43 -7.08
C ILE A 31 10.32 4.27 -6.21
N ALA A 32 11.40 4.95 -6.58
CA ALA A 32 12.64 4.91 -5.81
C ALA A 32 12.47 5.60 -4.45
N THR A 33 12.89 4.94 -3.39
CA THR A 33 12.71 5.44 -2.03
C THR A 33 13.61 6.64 -1.72
N GLU A 34 14.65 6.86 -2.50
CA GLU A 34 15.57 7.97 -2.32
C GLU A 34 15.01 9.30 -2.82
N ILE A 35 13.93 9.25 -3.61
CA ILE A 35 13.34 10.47 -4.15
C ILE A 35 12.59 11.20 -3.04
N SER A 36 12.96 12.46 -2.83
CA SER A 36 12.34 13.30 -1.81
C SER A 36 10.86 13.50 -2.09
N GLY A 37 10.02 13.40 -1.07
CA GLY A 37 8.58 13.57 -1.20
C GLY A 37 7.84 12.34 -1.69
N THR A 38 8.53 11.22 -1.88
CA THR A 38 7.89 9.97 -2.27
C THR A 38 7.05 9.43 -1.11
N CYS A 39 5.78 9.19 -1.36
CA CYS A 39 4.84 8.76 -0.34
C CYS A 39 4.11 7.46 -0.67
N PHE A 40 4.54 6.75 -1.71
CA PHE A 40 3.99 5.44 -2.07
C PHE A 40 5.02 4.65 -2.87
N ASP A 41 4.79 3.36 -3.04
CA ASP A 41 5.78 2.43 -3.60
C ASP A 41 5.60 2.16 -5.08
N ILE A 42 4.37 2.19 -5.57
CA ILE A 42 4.01 1.74 -6.92
C ILE A 42 3.00 2.70 -7.54
N ILE A 43 3.15 2.94 -8.84
CA ILE A 43 2.13 3.60 -9.67
C ILE A 43 1.65 2.59 -10.70
N LEU A 44 0.33 2.43 -10.82
CA LEU A 44 -0.30 1.62 -11.85
C LEU A 44 -1.15 2.50 -12.74
N ILE A 45 -0.99 2.35 -14.05
CA ILE A 45 -1.71 3.18 -15.04
C ILE A 45 -2.41 2.28 -16.06
N LYS A 46 -3.70 2.56 -16.30
CA LYS A 46 -4.46 1.90 -17.36
C LYS A 46 -5.56 2.85 -17.84
N ASN A 47 -5.58 3.15 -19.14
CA ASN A 47 -6.63 3.97 -19.76
C ASN A 47 -6.88 5.27 -18.97
N ALA A 48 -5.82 6.00 -18.67
CA ALA A 48 -5.86 7.25 -17.90
C ALA A 48 -6.27 7.07 -16.43
N THR A 49 -6.50 5.86 -15.97
CA THR A 49 -6.72 5.56 -14.55
C THR A 49 -5.38 5.37 -13.88
N VAL A 50 -5.15 6.09 -12.77
CA VAL A 50 -3.90 6.03 -12.02
C VAL A 50 -4.21 5.53 -10.61
N MET A 51 -3.45 4.50 -10.19
CA MET A 51 -3.51 4.01 -8.81
C MET A 51 -2.14 4.15 -8.19
N CYS A 52 -2.05 4.84 -7.08
CA CYS A 52 -0.83 4.99 -6.29
C CYS A 52 -0.94 4.07 -5.09
N ILE A 53 0.01 3.17 -4.92
CA ILE A 53 -0.09 2.09 -3.93
C ILE A 53 1.06 2.13 -2.95
N GLU A 54 0.72 2.08 -1.67
CA GLU A 54 1.66 1.79 -0.60
C GLU A 54 1.46 0.33 -0.21
N ALA A 55 2.47 -0.49 -0.44
CA ALA A 55 2.39 -1.93 -0.21
C ALA A 55 3.02 -2.29 1.12
N LYS A 56 2.30 -3.07 1.93
CA LYS A 56 2.77 -3.53 3.24
C LYS A 56 2.57 -5.03 3.38
N HIS A 57 3.59 -5.73 3.87
CA HIS A 57 3.50 -7.15 4.19
C HIS A 57 3.70 -7.31 5.69
N ILE A 58 2.72 -7.93 6.36
CA ILE A 58 2.76 -8.12 7.82
C ILE A 58 2.55 -9.59 8.15
N GLN A 59 3.07 -10.00 9.31
CA GLN A 59 2.90 -11.37 9.80
C GLN A 59 1.59 -11.55 10.55
N GLY A 60 1.21 -10.56 11.36
CA GLY A 60 0.00 -10.61 12.17
C GLY A 60 -1.22 -10.07 11.45
N ASP A 61 -2.24 -9.76 12.23
CA ASP A 61 -3.53 -9.30 11.72
C ASP A 61 -3.74 -7.79 11.80
N LYS A 62 -2.76 -7.04 12.30
CA LYS A 62 -2.87 -5.59 12.48
C LYS A 62 -1.74 -4.86 11.80
N LEU A 63 -2.09 -3.82 11.06
CA LEU A 63 -1.11 -2.91 10.49
C LEU A 63 -1.07 -1.66 11.37
N TYR A 64 0.05 -1.45 12.06
CA TYR A 64 0.18 -0.34 13.00
C TYR A 64 0.61 0.93 12.28
N PHE A 65 0.00 2.04 12.64
CA PHE A 65 0.29 3.34 12.04
C PHE A 65 1.75 3.74 12.23
N LYS A 66 2.23 3.67 13.48
CA LYS A 66 3.61 4.03 13.80
C LYS A 66 4.59 2.93 13.41
N GLY A 67 4.28 1.70 13.75
CA GLY A 67 5.19 0.58 13.51
C GLY A 67 5.46 0.32 12.03
N SER A 68 4.51 0.61 11.16
CA SER A 68 4.68 0.43 9.71
C SER A 68 5.45 1.58 9.05
N GLY A 69 5.65 2.68 9.75
CA GLY A 69 6.26 3.88 9.18
C GLY A 69 5.27 4.81 8.49
N LEU A 70 4.00 4.44 8.40
CA LEU A 70 2.99 5.27 7.73
C LEU A 70 2.78 6.60 8.43
N SER A 71 2.91 6.64 9.76
CA SER A 71 2.79 7.88 10.51
C SER A 71 3.81 8.92 10.09
N LYS A 72 5.00 8.49 9.69
CA LYS A 72 6.06 9.38 9.23
C LYS A 72 5.78 9.94 7.84
N LYS A 73 4.94 9.27 7.07
CA LYS A 73 4.58 9.67 5.71
C LYS A 73 3.25 10.40 5.63
N GLN A 74 2.53 10.52 6.74
CA GLN A 74 1.15 11.02 6.70
C GLN A 74 1.02 12.39 6.05
N ASP A 75 1.94 13.31 6.34
CA ASP A 75 1.87 14.65 5.79
C ASP A 75 2.12 14.65 4.29
N GLU A 76 3.07 13.84 3.81
CA GLU A 76 3.35 13.73 2.39
C GLU A 76 2.20 13.08 1.63
N ILE A 77 1.60 12.04 2.20
CA ILE A 77 0.45 11.38 1.57
C ILE A 77 -0.73 12.33 1.47
N ASN A 78 -1.04 13.02 2.57
CA ASN A 78 -2.14 13.99 2.58
C ASN A 78 -1.90 15.13 1.61
N HIS A 79 -0.66 15.63 1.55
CA HIS A 79 -0.27 16.68 0.61
C HIS A 79 -0.44 16.21 -0.83
N PHE A 80 0.02 14.99 -1.14
CA PHE A 80 -0.09 14.43 -2.48
C PHE A 80 -1.54 14.32 -2.92
N ILE A 81 -2.39 13.76 -2.07
CA ILE A 81 -3.82 13.58 -2.39
C ILE A 81 -4.48 14.93 -2.67
N LYS A 82 -4.18 15.91 -1.82
CA LYS A 82 -4.77 17.25 -1.95
C LYS A 82 -4.34 17.95 -3.23
N HIS A 83 -3.05 17.88 -3.56
CA HIS A 83 -2.51 18.67 -4.68
C HIS A 83 -2.53 17.93 -6.02
N CYS A 84 -2.50 16.60 -6.01
CA CYS A 84 -2.51 15.82 -7.24
C CYS A 84 -3.89 15.26 -7.58
N ASN A 85 -4.85 15.41 -6.66
CA ASN A 85 -6.22 14.92 -6.83
C ASN A 85 -6.24 13.42 -7.19
N THR A 86 -5.35 12.66 -6.56
CA THR A 86 -5.20 11.23 -6.82
C THR A 86 -5.09 10.51 -5.49
N ASN A 87 -5.91 9.47 -5.30
CA ASN A 87 -5.89 8.71 -4.07
C ASN A 87 -4.65 7.83 -3.96
N VAL A 88 -4.24 7.60 -2.72
CA VAL A 88 -3.24 6.59 -2.39
C VAL A 88 -3.96 5.43 -1.73
N TYR A 89 -3.66 4.21 -2.15
CA TYR A 89 -4.24 3.00 -1.60
C TYR A 89 -3.19 2.24 -0.82
N VAL A 90 -3.60 1.65 0.29
CA VAL A 90 -2.72 0.79 1.08
C VAL A 90 -3.15 -0.65 0.82
N PHE A 91 -2.23 -1.44 0.27
CA PHE A 91 -2.45 -2.86 -0.01
C PHE A 91 -1.64 -3.68 0.98
N VAL A 92 -2.33 -4.48 1.78
CA VAL A 92 -1.71 -5.25 2.86
C VAL A 92 -1.77 -6.73 2.54
N LYS A 93 -0.64 -7.40 2.65
CA LYS A 93 -0.57 -8.86 2.63
C LYS A 93 -0.26 -9.31 4.04
N SER A 94 -1.22 -10.00 4.66
CA SER A 94 -1.07 -10.54 6.01
C SER A 94 -0.90 -12.05 5.92
N ASP A 95 0.13 -12.57 6.57
CA ASP A 95 0.33 -14.02 6.61
C ASP A 95 -0.80 -14.72 7.38
N LYS A 96 -1.52 -13.98 8.21
CA LYS A 96 -2.56 -14.53 9.06
C LYS A 96 -3.97 -14.34 8.48
N THR A 97 -4.23 -13.19 7.85
CA THR A 97 -5.59 -12.83 7.44
C THR A 97 -5.77 -12.59 5.95
N GLY A 98 -4.72 -12.85 5.14
CA GLY A 98 -4.82 -12.72 3.70
C GLY A 98 -4.52 -11.33 3.17
N ILE A 99 -5.07 -11.01 2.01
CA ILE A 99 -4.81 -9.75 1.33
C ILE A 99 -6.03 -8.85 1.44
N TRP A 100 -5.81 -7.59 1.83
CA TRP A 100 -6.87 -6.60 1.96
C TRP A 100 -6.31 -5.21 1.67
N TYR A 101 -7.20 -4.30 1.26
CA TYR A 101 -6.78 -2.96 0.85
C TYR A 101 -7.88 -1.95 1.14
N SER A 102 -7.49 -0.67 1.20
CA SER A 102 -8.43 0.43 1.22
C SER A 102 -7.70 1.72 0.84
N SER A 103 -8.48 2.77 0.56
CA SER A 103 -7.90 4.08 0.28
C SER A 103 -7.36 4.72 1.55
N TRP A 104 -6.33 5.54 1.39
CA TRP A 104 -5.77 6.30 2.50
C TRP A 104 -6.84 7.19 3.16
N LEU A 105 -7.70 7.82 2.36
CA LEU A 105 -8.74 8.68 2.89
C LEU A 105 -9.67 7.95 3.86
N GLN A 106 -9.94 6.67 3.60
CA GLN A 106 -10.77 5.85 4.47
C GLN A 106 -10.00 5.36 5.69
N LEU A 107 -8.73 5.02 5.53
CA LEU A 107 -7.92 4.44 6.60
C LEU A 107 -7.35 5.49 7.55
N TYR A 108 -7.05 6.68 7.08
CA TYR A 108 -6.39 7.69 7.88
C TYR A 108 -7.15 8.03 9.18
N PRO A 109 -8.47 8.29 9.14
CA PRO A 109 -9.21 8.53 10.38
C PRO A 109 -9.15 7.37 11.36
N ILE A 110 -9.15 6.13 10.85
CA ILE A 110 -9.07 4.93 11.69
C ILE A 110 -7.70 4.84 12.36
N PHE A 111 -6.63 5.10 11.60
CA PHE A 111 -5.29 5.16 12.16
C PHE A 111 -5.19 6.21 13.27
N LYS A 112 -5.78 7.38 13.06
CA LYS A 112 -5.74 8.46 14.05
C LYS A 112 -6.51 8.10 15.31
N GLU A 113 -7.58 7.34 15.18
CA GLU A 113 -8.41 6.94 16.32
C GLU A 113 -7.81 5.74 17.06
N LYS A 114 -7.52 4.66 16.35
CA LYS A 114 -7.10 3.40 16.97
C LYS A 114 -5.60 3.15 16.96
N GLY A 115 -4.87 3.76 16.03
CA GLY A 115 -3.44 3.52 15.87
C GLY A 115 -3.11 2.30 15.02
N TYR A 116 -4.10 1.57 14.54
CA TYR A 116 -3.91 0.41 13.67
C TYR A 116 -5.17 0.15 12.85
N ILE A 117 -5.02 -0.66 11.82
CA ILE A 117 -6.14 -1.16 11.02
C ILE A 117 -6.07 -2.68 10.95
N THR A 118 -7.22 -3.29 10.65
CA THR A 118 -7.33 -4.73 10.45
C THR A 118 -8.08 -4.98 9.14
N LYS A 119 -8.18 -6.25 8.78
CA LYS A 119 -8.92 -6.68 7.60
C LYS A 119 -10.36 -6.19 7.60
N GLU A 120 -10.98 -6.06 8.78
CA GLU A 120 -12.36 -5.60 8.93
C GLU A 120 -12.54 -4.14 8.52
N ASP A 121 -11.47 -3.36 8.57
CA ASP A 121 -11.48 -1.96 8.14
C ASP A 121 -11.29 -1.80 6.63
N CYS A 122 -11.08 -2.91 5.93
CA CYS A 122 -10.67 -2.91 4.53
C CYS A 122 -11.54 -3.81 3.68
N ILE A 123 -11.26 -3.81 2.38
CA ILE A 123 -11.90 -4.68 1.40
C ILE A 123 -11.00 -5.91 1.21
N PRO A 124 -11.51 -7.14 1.43
CA PRO A 124 -10.74 -8.34 1.15
C PRO A 124 -10.43 -8.45 -0.34
N LEU A 125 -9.22 -8.88 -0.67
CA LEU A 125 -8.79 -9.05 -2.04
C LEU A 125 -8.20 -10.42 -2.22
N GLY A 126 -8.85 -11.27 -3.03
CA GLY A 126 -8.28 -12.52 -3.45
C GLY A 126 -7.33 -12.30 -4.60
N MET A 127 -6.26 -13.07 -4.67
CA MET A 127 -5.28 -12.91 -5.74
C MET A 127 -5.91 -13.14 -7.11
N GLU A 128 -6.89 -14.00 -7.19
CA GLU A 128 -7.61 -14.26 -8.45
C GLU A 128 -8.36 -13.03 -8.93
N ARG A 129 -8.73 -12.11 -8.05
CA ARG A 129 -9.36 -10.85 -8.45
C ARG A 129 -8.34 -9.85 -8.98
N VAL A 130 -7.11 -9.97 -8.49
CA VAL A 130 -6.00 -9.14 -8.98
C VAL A 130 -5.50 -9.71 -10.29
N LEU A 131 -5.44 -11.02 -10.38
CA LEU A 131 -5.05 -11.73 -11.59
C LEU A 131 -6.18 -11.71 -12.61
#